data_77bd1c3aa604d4a19ed41d3640e90606
#
_entry.id   77bd1c3aa604d4a19ed41d3640e90606
#
_cell.length_a   1.000
_cell.length_b   1.000
_cell.length_c   1.000
_cell.angle_alpha   90.00
_cell.angle_beta   90.00
_cell.angle_gamma   90.00
#
_symmetry.space_group_name_H-M   'P 1'
#
loop_
_entity.id
_entity.type
_entity.pdbx_description
1 polymer ?
#
loop_
_entity_poly.entity_id
_entity_poly.type
_entity_poly.pdbx_seq_one_letter_code
_entity_poly.pdbx_strand_id
1 'polypeptide(L)'
;MDRDEMWARANSHPMPWDMIIIGGGATGVGVAIDAASRGYDVLLLEQHDFGKGTSSRSTKLAHGGVRYLGQGNIGLVKDALRERGLLLQNAPHIVREIPFIVPNYDWWEAPFYGLGLKLYQLLAGKYGLGTSRILSRDEMLRFLPTLKTEGLRSGTVYYDGQFDDARLLIHMVATAYEQGAVLLNYVEVIGLTKSDAGTINGVKARNMETGDEIHASAKVVINATGAFSDNVRRLVDPNASSMILPSQGIHLVLAGSFLASGSAIMVPSTRDGRVLFAIPWHNHTLVGTTDTPLDNATLEPVAREEEIDFILATAGEYLATRPTREDVLSVFAGIRPLVRAKSKSTTAALSRDHVVHVDQSGLISVMGGKWTTYRHMAEDCVDQAAVMGELQQRPCITPGLPIHGSAGDPQTRSTLSLYGSDAAKIRQLIRDDTKLGELLHPMLPYLRAEVVWAVRNELARTVEDVLARRTRALFLNARASVAIAPVVADIIAAELHWQQSVRDKHLSSFNDLAANYLLS
;
A
#
# COMPACT_ATOMS: atom_id res chain seq x y z
N MET A 1 5.04 18.81 -7.16
CA MET A 1 6.30 18.11 -7.57
C MET A 1 6.47 18.32 -9.07
N ASP A 2 7.68 18.68 -9.51
CA ASP A 2 8.00 18.89 -10.93
C ASP A 2 8.92 17.74 -11.38
N ARG A 3 8.42 16.90 -12.31
CA ARG A 3 9.14 15.73 -12.80
C ARG A 3 10.32 16.09 -13.69
N ASP A 4 10.17 17.14 -14.48
CA ASP A 4 11.22 17.55 -15.44
C ASP A 4 12.40 18.20 -14.70
N GLU A 5 12.12 18.98 -13.66
CA GLU A 5 13.15 19.50 -12.76
C GLU A 5 13.90 18.36 -12.04
N MET A 6 13.17 17.37 -11.52
CA MET A 6 13.78 16.20 -10.88
C MET A 6 14.59 15.35 -11.86
N TRP A 7 14.13 15.18 -13.10
CA TRP A 7 14.90 14.51 -14.16
C TRP A 7 16.19 15.26 -14.50
N ALA A 8 16.09 16.58 -14.68
CA ALA A 8 17.26 17.41 -14.94
C ALA A 8 18.28 17.32 -13.80
N ARG A 9 17.82 17.38 -12.55
CA ARG A 9 18.68 17.21 -11.36
C ARG A 9 19.33 15.82 -11.34
N ALA A 10 18.60 14.75 -11.64
CA ALA A 10 19.14 13.40 -11.67
C ALA A 10 20.20 13.22 -12.76
N ASN A 11 20.02 13.84 -13.93
CA ASN A 11 20.93 13.73 -15.08
C ASN A 11 22.20 14.59 -14.94
N SER A 12 22.13 15.70 -14.21
CA SER A 12 23.24 16.65 -14.07
C SER A 12 23.87 16.68 -12.68
N HIS A 13 23.58 15.69 -11.84
CA HIS A 13 24.05 15.66 -10.45
C HIS A 13 25.59 15.59 -10.40
N PRO A 14 26.29 16.57 -9.80
CA PRO A 14 27.73 16.75 -9.96
C PRO A 14 28.56 15.76 -9.13
N MET A 15 27.98 15.18 -8.08
CA MET A 15 28.66 14.29 -7.14
C MET A 15 27.91 12.95 -7.06
N PRO A 16 28.54 11.86 -6.61
CA PRO A 16 27.81 10.64 -6.31
C PRO A 16 26.70 10.90 -5.29
N TRP A 17 25.51 10.40 -5.54
CA TRP A 17 24.42 10.38 -4.57
C TRP A 17 24.86 9.65 -3.29
N ASP A 18 24.40 10.08 -2.15
CA ASP A 18 24.64 9.31 -0.93
C ASP A 18 23.93 7.94 -1.04
N MET A 19 22.67 7.95 -1.49
CA MET A 19 21.88 6.72 -1.67
C MET A 19 21.05 6.77 -2.95
N ILE A 20 21.11 5.70 -3.76
CA ILE A 20 20.16 5.44 -4.85
C ILE A 20 19.24 4.31 -4.42
N ILE A 21 17.92 4.52 -4.50
CA ILE A 21 16.89 3.57 -4.12
C ILE A 21 16.17 3.09 -5.38
N ILE A 22 16.09 1.77 -5.55
CA ILE A 22 15.38 1.12 -6.66
C ILE A 22 14.05 0.60 -6.13
N GLY A 23 12.93 1.15 -6.66
CA GLY A 23 11.57 0.75 -6.32
C GLY A 23 10.79 1.79 -5.51
N GLY A 24 9.65 2.22 -6.05
CA GLY A 24 8.75 3.25 -5.52
C GLY A 24 7.55 2.69 -4.74
N GLY A 25 7.71 1.53 -4.08
CA GLY A 25 6.74 1.02 -3.12
C GLY A 25 6.89 1.63 -1.73
N ALA A 26 6.05 1.22 -0.78
CA ALA A 26 6.05 1.74 0.60
C ALA A 26 7.43 1.66 1.28
N THR A 27 8.17 0.57 1.04
CA THR A 27 9.52 0.39 1.59
C THR A 27 10.49 1.40 0.99
N GLY A 28 10.59 1.49 -0.34
CA GLY A 28 11.54 2.38 -1.00
C GLY A 28 11.26 3.85 -0.73
N VAL A 29 9.98 4.27 -0.80
CA VAL A 29 9.59 5.65 -0.45
C VAL A 29 9.84 5.92 1.05
N GLY A 30 9.60 4.93 1.93
CA GLY A 30 9.95 5.04 3.34
C GLY A 30 11.45 5.27 3.56
N VAL A 31 12.30 4.50 2.85
CA VAL A 31 13.78 4.69 2.88
C VAL A 31 14.16 6.07 2.36
N ALA A 32 13.50 6.56 1.28
CA ALA A 32 13.75 7.89 0.76
C ALA A 32 13.39 8.99 1.76
N ILE A 33 12.25 8.86 2.47
CA ILE A 33 11.86 9.80 3.53
C ILE A 33 12.90 9.79 4.65
N ASP A 34 13.26 8.62 5.15
CA ASP A 34 14.15 8.52 6.30
C ASP A 34 15.54 9.07 5.96
N ALA A 35 16.09 8.67 4.82
CA ALA A 35 17.40 9.14 4.37
C ALA A 35 17.43 10.65 4.11
N ALA A 36 16.47 11.18 3.34
CA ALA A 36 16.41 12.61 3.03
C ALA A 36 16.15 13.47 4.27
N SER A 37 15.28 13.02 5.19
CA SER A 37 15.00 13.74 6.44
C SER A 37 16.21 13.80 7.39
N ARG A 38 17.14 12.86 7.26
CA ARG A 38 18.46 12.92 7.91
C ARG A 38 19.47 13.79 7.15
N GLY A 39 19.08 14.36 5.98
CA GLY A 39 19.93 15.25 5.16
C GLY A 39 20.93 14.50 4.27
N TYR A 40 20.69 13.25 3.92
CA TYR A 40 21.42 12.56 2.87
C TYR A 40 20.87 12.93 1.49
N ASP A 41 21.73 12.88 0.47
CA ASP A 41 21.36 13.14 -0.92
C ASP A 41 20.80 11.85 -1.55
N VAL A 42 19.53 11.89 -1.97
CA VAL A 42 18.75 10.68 -2.28
C VAL A 42 18.13 10.76 -3.67
N LEU A 43 18.34 9.71 -4.48
CA LEU A 43 17.64 9.46 -5.73
C LEU A 43 16.82 8.17 -5.62
N LEU A 44 15.51 8.24 -5.87
CA LEU A 44 14.64 7.08 -5.99
C LEU A 44 14.15 6.91 -7.42
N LEU A 45 14.27 5.69 -7.96
CA LEU A 45 13.87 5.32 -9.32
C LEU A 45 12.80 4.22 -9.27
N GLU A 46 11.66 4.48 -9.92
CA GLU A 46 10.54 3.54 -10.07
C GLU A 46 10.22 3.33 -11.56
N GLN A 47 10.23 2.08 -12.00
CA GLN A 47 10.02 1.75 -13.42
C GLN A 47 8.59 2.01 -13.93
N HIS A 48 7.61 2.05 -13.02
CA HIS A 48 6.21 2.34 -13.31
C HIS A 48 5.75 3.54 -12.51
N ASP A 49 4.47 3.58 -12.10
CA ASP A 49 4.00 4.55 -11.14
C ASP A 49 4.26 4.09 -9.70
N PHE A 50 4.39 5.04 -8.79
CA PHE A 50 4.55 4.76 -7.36
C PHE A 50 3.43 3.86 -6.83
N GLY A 51 3.83 2.76 -6.20
CA GLY A 51 2.88 1.79 -5.63
C GLY A 51 2.18 0.87 -6.62
N LYS A 52 2.62 0.78 -7.87
CA LYS A 52 2.07 -0.12 -8.89
C LYS A 52 2.00 -1.58 -8.43
N GLY A 53 2.98 -2.04 -7.64
CA GLY A 53 3.04 -3.40 -7.09
C GLY A 53 2.16 -3.59 -5.84
N THR A 54 2.70 -4.28 -4.84
CA THR A 54 2.01 -4.71 -3.61
C THR A 54 1.42 -3.56 -2.80
N SER A 55 2.05 -2.38 -2.83
CA SER A 55 1.75 -1.29 -1.89
C SER A 55 0.37 -0.67 -2.07
N SER A 56 -0.27 -0.77 -3.24
CA SER A 56 -1.65 -0.32 -3.48
C SER A 56 -2.70 -1.44 -3.39
N ARG A 57 -2.28 -2.68 -3.09
CA ARG A 57 -3.11 -3.89 -3.15
C ARG A 57 -3.20 -4.60 -1.81
N SER A 58 -3.04 -3.87 -0.71
CA SER A 58 -3.14 -4.37 0.66
C SER A 58 -4.59 -4.58 1.10
N THR A 59 -4.79 -5.15 2.29
CA THR A 59 -6.10 -5.23 2.97
C THR A 59 -6.55 -3.87 3.55
N LYS A 60 -5.80 -2.78 3.35
CA LYS A 60 -6.09 -1.42 3.84
C LYS A 60 -6.10 -1.31 5.37
N LEU A 61 -5.33 -2.16 6.07
CA LEU A 61 -5.24 -2.19 7.52
C LEU A 61 -3.82 -1.92 8.00
N ALA A 62 -3.68 -0.97 8.92
CA ALA A 62 -2.50 -0.78 9.75
C ALA A 62 -2.75 -1.48 11.09
N HIS A 63 -2.22 -2.68 11.27
CA HIS A 63 -2.59 -3.56 12.38
C HIS A 63 -1.36 -4.17 13.06
N GLY A 64 -1.46 -4.41 14.38
CA GLY A 64 -0.40 -5.06 15.16
C GLY A 64 -0.27 -6.56 14.90
N GLY A 65 -1.24 -7.16 14.18
CA GLY A 65 -1.20 -8.58 13.85
C GLY A 65 -1.54 -9.49 15.03
N VAL A 66 -2.74 -9.37 15.56
CA VAL A 66 -3.24 -10.16 16.71
C VAL A 66 -3.01 -11.67 16.57
N ARG A 67 -3.03 -12.21 15.34
CA ARG A 67 -2.74 -13.62 15.06
C ARG A 67 -1.35 -14.06 15.54
N TYR A 68 -0.33 -13.18 15.46
CA TYR A 68 1.03 -13.51 15.89
C TYR A 68 1.15 -13.63 17.41
N LEU A 69 0.23 -13.02 18.15
CA LEU A 69 0.15 -13.21 19.59
C LEU A 69 -0.15 -14.68 19.94
N GLY A 70 -1.08 -15.31 19.20
CA GLY A 70 -1.36 -16.74 19.32
C GLY A 70 -0.19 -17.66 18.94
N GLN A 71 0.79 -17.14 18.18
CA GLN A 71 2.02 -17.83 17.81
C GLN A 71 3.20 -17.54 18.77
N GLY A 72 2.97 -16.77 19.84
CA GLY A 72 3.99 -16.40 20.83
C GLY A 72 4.98 -15.31 20.38
N ASN A 73 4.77 -14.66 19.22
CA ASN A 73 5.68 -13.65 18.69
C ASN A 73 5.33 -12.24 19.23
N ILE A 74 5.58 -12.05 20.53
CA ILE A 74 5.24 -10.81 21.27
C ILE A 74 6.04 -9.60 20.75
N GLY A 75 7.31 -9.78 20.39
CA GLY A 75 8.17 -8.71 19.87
C GLY A 75 7.58 -8.07 18.61
N LEU A 76 7.30 -8.91 17.59
CA LEU A 76 6.71 -8.46 16.32
C LEU A 76 5.35 -7.75 16.51
N VAL A 77 4.53 -8.22 17.48
CA VAL A 77 3.25 -7.57 17.79
C VAL A 77 3.48 -6.20 18.42
N LYS A 78 4.41 -6.07 19.37
CA LYS A 78 4.71 -4.81 20.04
C LYS A 78 5.26 -3.76 19.06
N ASP A 79 6.17 -4.15 18.16
CA ASP A 79 6.73 -3.27 17.15
C ASP A 79 5.65 -2.81 16.16
N ALA A 80 4.82 -3.74 15.68
CA ALA A 80 3.71 -3.38 14.79
C ALA A 80 2.68 -2.47 15.46
N LEU A 81 2.39 -2.64 16.76
CA LEU A 81 1.49 -1.76 17.51
C LEU A 81 2.06 -0.36 17.69
N ARG A 82 3.38 -0.25 17.95
CA ARG A 82 4.09 1.02 17.99
C ARG A 82 4.02 1.74 16.65
N GLU A 83 4.39 1.06 15.57
CA GLU A 83 4.41 1.64 14.22
C GLU A 83 3.01 2.03 13.75
N ARG A 84 1.96 1.25 14.08
CA ARG A 84 0.56 1.62 13.88
C ARG A 84 0.22 2.95 14.57
N GLY A 85 0.64 3.10 15.83
CA GLY A 85 0.39 4.32 16.59
C GLY A 85 1.11 5.54 16.00
N LEU A 86 2.37 5.38 15.58
CA LEU A 86 3.13 6.42 14.89
C LEU A 86 2.46 6.81 13.56
N LEU A 87 1.97 5.83 12.81
CA LEU A 87 1.29 6.09 11.55
C LEU A 87 0.00 6.90 11.74
N LEU A 88 -0.79 6.60 12.77
CA LEU A 88 -1.98 7.38 13.14
C LEU A 88 -1.62 8.82 13.54
N GLN A 89 -0.50 9.03 14.21
CA GLN A 89 -0.02 10.35 14.61
C GLN A 89 0.51 11.16 13.42
N ASN A 90 1.26 10.52 12.52
CA ASN A 90 1.94 11.20 11.42
C ASN A 90 1.02 11.42 10.20
N ALA A 91 -0.04 10.62 10.02
CA ALA A 91 -0.95 10.70 8.89
C ALA A 91 -2.45 10.63 9.31
N PRO A 92 -2.92 11.50 10.23
CA PRO A 92 -4.28 11.43 10.80
C PRO A 92 -5.40 11.66 9.78
N HIS A 93 -5.11 12.29 8.64
CA HIS A 93 -6.06 12.55 7.55
C HIS A 93 -6.32 11.32 6.67
N ILE A 94 -5.42 10.33 6.70
CA ILE A 94 -5.50 9.10 5.87
C ILE A 94 -5.72 7.87 6.74
N VAL A 95 -5.15 7.84 7.93
CA VAL A 95 -5.19 6.69 8.84
C VAL A 95 -6.16 6.96 9.97
N ARG A 96 -7.08 6.04 10.20
CA ARG A 96 -8.10 6.17 11.25
C ARG A 96 -8.25 4.88 12.04
N GLU A 97 -8.68 5.01 13.26
CA GLU A 97 -9.12 3.89 14.09
C GLU A 97 -10.48 3.39 13.61
N ILE A 98 -10.65 2.06 13.55
CA ILE A 98 -11.95 1.42 13.34
C ILE A 98 -12.16 0.26 14.31
N PRO A 99 -13.42 0.00 14.74
CA PRO A 99 -13.75 -1.18 15.53
C PRO A 99 -13.78 -2.44 14.67
N PHE A 100 -13.19 -3.50 15.18
CA PHE A 100 -13.25 -4.86 14.64
C PHE A 100 -14.09 -5.72 15.57
N ILE A 101 -15.05 -6.42 15.00
CA ILE A 101 -15.90 -7.37 15.71
C ILE A 101 -15.47 -8.78 15.35
N VAL A 102 -15.19 -9.59 16.38
CA VAL A 102 -15.03 -11.04 16.25
C VAL A 102 -16.35 -11.65 16.72
N PRO A 103 -17.17 -12.19 15.80
CA PRO A 103 -18.41 -12.85 16.19
C PRO A 103 -18.10 -14.20 16.85
N ASN A 104 -18.80 -14.51 17.94
CA ASN A 104 -18.63 -15.74 18.71
C ASN A 104 -19.87 -16.63 18.56
N TYR A 105 -19.69 -17.81 18.05
CA TYR A 105 -20.74 -18.82 17.86
C TYR A 105 -20.66 -19.92 18.92
N ASP A 106 -19.47 -20.21 19.43
CA ASP A 106 -19.23 -21.16 20.51
C ASP A 106 -19.02 -20.45 21.86
N TRP A 107 -19.35 -21.17 22.96
CA TRP A 107 -19.30 -20.61 24.31
C TRP A 107 -17.87 -20.29 24.82
N TRP A 108 -16.85 -21.00 24.31
CA TRP A 108 -15.44 -20.84 24.71
C TRP A 108 -14.74 -19.70 23.95
N GLU A 109 -15.28 -19.24 22.82
CA GLU A 109 -14.67 -18.23 21.97
C GLU A 109 -14.58 -16.86 22.67
N ALA A 110 -15.65 -16.46 23.37
CA ALA A 110 -15.68 -15.16 24.03
C ALA A 110 -14.59 -15.00 25.12
N PRO A 111 -14.35 -15.95 26.04
CA PRO A 111 -13.24 -15.88 26.99
C PRO A 111 -11.88 -15.93 26.30
N PHE A 112 -11.72 -16.78 25.30
CA PHE A 112 -10.46 -16.95 24.57
C PHE A 112 -10.04 -15.68 23.83
N TYR A 113 -10.91 -15.15 22.97
CA TYR A 113 -10.63 -13.92 22.24
C TYR A 113 -10.60 -12.70 23.18
N GLY A 114 -11.45 -12.65 24.19
CA GLY A 114 -11.47 -11.59 25.17
C GLY A 114 -10.14 -11.43 25.92
N LEU A 115 -9.51 -12.52 26.37
CA LEU A 115 -8.22 -12.49 27.03
C LEU A 115 -7.09 -12.12 26.05
N GLY A 116 -7.07 -12.72 24.84
CA GLY A 116 -6.07 -12.45 23.83
C GLY A 116 -6.08 -10.99 23.38
N LEU A 117 -7.27 -10.43 23.15
CA LEU A 117 -7.42 -9.03 22.71
C LEU A 117 -7.16 -8.01 23.84
N LYS A 118 -7.39 -8.37 25.11
CA LYS A 118 -6.93 -7.54 26.24
C LYS A 118 -5.42 -7.50 26.34
N LEU A 119 -4.75 -8.65 26.15
CA LEU A 119 -3.28 -8.68 26.11
C LEU A 119 -2.74 -7.86 24.92
N TYR A 120 -3.36 -7.96 23.75
CA TYR A 120 -3.05 -7.15 22.57
C TYR A 120 -3.15 -5.64 22.86
N GLN A 121 -4.22 -5.22 23.53
CA GLN A 121 -4.41 -3.84 23.95
C GLN A 121 -3.34 -3.39 24.96
N LEU A 122 -2.99 -4.25 25.92
CA LEU A 122 -1.96 -3.95 26.93
C LEU A 122 -0.58 -3.75 26.30
N LEU A 123 -0.24 -4.59 25.30
CA LEU A 123 1.03 -4.51 24.58
C LEU A 123 1.17 -3.20 23.77
N ALA A 124 0.06 -2.59 23.36
CA ALA A 124 0.06 -1.32 22.65
C ALA A 124 0.52 -0.13 23.52
N GLY A 125 0.39 -0.22 24.87
CA GLY A 125 0.80 0.83 25.80
C GLY A 125 0.23 2.19 25.41
N LYS A 126 1.10 3.20 25.29
CA LYS A 126 0.69 4.58 24.89
C LYS A 126 0.13 4.71 23.46
N TYR A 127 0.32 3.70 22.62
CA TYR A 127 -0.20 3.63 21.26
C TYR A 127 -1.50 2.80 21.19
N GLY A 128 -2.14 2.56 22.35
CA GLY A 128 -3.43 1.88 22.46
C GLY A 128 -4.53 2.66 21.72
N LEU A 129 -5.40 1.91 21.06
CA LEU A 129 -6.65 2.40 20.47
C LEU A 129 -7.79 1.89 21.36
N GLY A 130 -8.98 2.39 21.25
CA GLY A 130 -10.20 2.04 21.99
C GLY A 130 -10.12 0.85 22.97
N THR A 131 -11.16 0.56 23.69
CA THR A 131 -11.13 -0.49 24.72
C THR A 131 -11.74 -1.80 24.23
N SER A 132 -10.97 -2.89 24.27
CA SER A 132 -11.47 -4.22 23.97
C SER A 132 -12.45 -4.70 25.02
N ARG A 133 -13.63 -5.19 24.60
CA ARG A 133 -14.65 -5.75 25.48
C ARG A 133 -15.48 -6.82 24.81
N ILE A 134 -16.09 -7.69 25.61
CA ILE A 134 -17.08 -8.64 25.15
C ILE A 134 -18.42 -7.90 24.96
N LEU A 135 -19.08 -8.16 23.86
CA LEU A 135 -20.38 -7.62 23.49
C LEU A 135 -21.46 -8.70 23.67
N SER A 136 -22.60 -8.32 24.24
CA SER A 136 -23.80 -9.14 24.13
C SER A 136 -24.26 -9.24 22.66
N ARG A 137 -25.13 -10.21 22.35
CA ARG A 137 -25.70 -10.38 21.01
C ARG A 137 -26.39 -9.10 20.52
N ASP A 138 -27.14 -8.43 21.38
CA ASP A 138 -27.90 -7.22 21.01
C ASP A 138 -26.95 -6.02 20.80
N GLU A 139 -25.90 -5.88 21.61
CA GLU A 139 -24.87 -4.86 21.39
C GLU A 139 -24.14 -5.09 20.06
N MET A 140 -23.82 -6.34 19.76
CA MET A 140 -23.13 -6.69 18.53
C MET A 140 -23.96 -6.37 17.28
N LEU A 141 -25.25 -6.66 17.29
CA LEU A 141 -26.17 -6.34 16.19
C LEU A 141 -26.38 -4.82 16.01
N ARG A 142 -26.12 -4.01 17.06
CA ARG A 142 -26.03 -2.53 16.90
C ARG A 142 -24.78 -2.10 16.16
N PHE A 143 -23.65 -2.76 16.37
CA PHE A 143 -22.43 -2.52 15.62
C PHE A 143 -22.50 -3.06 14.19
N LEU A 144 -23.10 -4.23 14.00
CA LEU A 144 -23.13 -4.98 12.74
C LEU A 144 -24.54 -5.49 12.46
N PRO A 145 -25.47 -4.62 12.01
CA PRO A 145 -26.85 -5.01 11.73
C PRO A 145 -27.00 -6.01 10.57
N THR A 146 -26.00 -6.11 9.72
CA THR A 146 -25.95 -7.01 8.55
C THR A 146 -25.24 -8.33 8.84
N LEU A 147 -24.98 -8.66 10.11
CA LEU A 147 -24.38 -9.93 10.49
C LEU A 147 -25.45 -11.03 10.54
N LYS A 148 -25.07 -12.25 10.13
CA LYS A 148 -25.93 -13.42 10.27
C LYS A 148 -26.16 -13.76 11.75
N THR A 149 -27.41 -13.89 12.12
CA THR A 149 -27.81 -14.05 13.53
C THR A 149 -27.98 -15.49 14.00
N GLU A 150 -28.01 -16.45 13.07
CA GLU A 150 -28.17 -17.87 13.38
C GLU A 150 -26.96 -18.41 14.15
N GLY A 151 -27.20 -19.01 15.31
CA GLY A 151 -26.14 -19.52 16.18
C GLY A 151 -25.30 -18.46 16.91
N LEU A 152 -25.51 -17.19 16.62
CA LEU A 152 -24.75 -16.08 17.19
C LEU A 152 -25.05 -15.92 18.68
N ARG A 153 -24.00 -15.97 19.53
CA ARG A 153 -24.10 -15.87 21.00
C ARG A 153 -23.65 -14.51 21.53
N SER A 154 -22.50 -14.05 21.09
CA SER A 154 -21.86 -12.82 21.55
C SER A 154 -20.82 -12.36 20.52
N GLY A 155 -20.06 -11.32 20.84
CA GLY A 155 -18.89 -10.90 20.06
C GLY A 155 -17.83 -10.27 20.94
N THR A 156 -16.65 -10.10 20.38
CA THR A 156 -15.59 -9.36 21.03
C THR A 156 -15.18 -8.19 20.14
N VAL A 157 -15.22 -6.95 20.67
CA VAL A 157 -14.74 -5.76 19.96
C VAL A 157 -13.31 -5.47 20.34
N TYR A 158 -12.50 -5.11 19.35
CA TYR A 158 -11.18 -4.50 19.50
C TYR A 158 -10.98 -3.44 18.44
N TYR A 159 -9.87 -2.71 18.49
CA TYR A 159 -9.63 -1.58 17.59
C TYR A 159 -8.28 -1.72 16.90
N ASP A 160 -8.26 -1.41 15.60
CA ASP A 160 -7.05 -1.35 14.80
C ASP A 160 -7.12 -0.19 13.80
N GLY A 161 -6.02 0.07 13.07
CA GLY A 161 -5.96 1.15 12.09
C GLY A 161 -6.49 0.72 10.73
N GLN A 162 -7.21 1.61 10.06
CA GLN A 162 -7.57 1.54 8.65
C GLN A 162 -6.95 2.70 7.89
N PHE A 163 -6.55 2.48 6.64
CA PHE A 163 -5.98 3.53 5.80
C PHE A 163 -6.28 3.32 4.31
N ASP A 164 -6.08 4.35 3.50
CA ASP A 164 -5.95 4.21 2.05
C ASP A 164 -4.46 4.06 1.71
N ASP A 165 -4.06 2.87 1.30
CA ASP A 165 -2.66 2.51 1.09
C ASP A 165 -2.00 3.28 -0.07
N ALA A 166 -2.70 3.47 -1.18
CA ALA A 166 -2.16 4.22 -2.30
C ALA A 166 -2.12 5.72 -2.01
N ARG A 167 -3.17 6.28 -1.39
CA ARG A 167 -3.19 7.69 -1.00
C ARG A 167 -2.08 7.99 0.00
N LEU A 168 -1.88 7.14 1.00
CA LEU A 168 -0.77 7.29 1.94
C LEU A 168 0.58 7.28 1.22
N LEU A 169 0.78 6.35 0.28
CA LEU A 169 2.02 6.28 -0.47
C LEU A 169 2.29 7.54 -1.30
N ILE A 170 1.28 8.11 -1.96
CA ILE A 170 1.44 9.36 -2.72
C ILE A 170 1.82 10.53 -1.79
N HIS A 171 1.22 10.61 -0.61
CA HIS A 171 1.60 11.60 0.39
C HIS A 171 3.01 11.36 0.96
N MET A 172 3.43 10.10 1.07
CA MET A 172 4.81 9.76 1.42
C MET A 172 5.80 10.21 0.33
N VAL A 173 5.44 10.07 -0.97
CA VAL A 173 6.26 10.58 -2.08
C VAL A 173 6.41 12.10 -1.98
N ALA A 174 5.32 12.83 -1.72
CA ALA A 174 5.38 14.26 -1.49
C ALA A 174 6.24 14.62 -0.27
N THR A 175 6.12 13.85 0.83
CA THR A 175 6.97 14.05 2.03
C THR A 175 8.45 13.86 1.70
N ALA A 176 8.81 12.81 0.96
CA ALA A 176 10.21 12.57 0.57
C ALA A 176 10.75 13.71 -0.29
N TYR A 177 9.95 14.22 -1.24
CA TYR A 177 10.29 15.38 -2.06
C TYR A 177 10.49 16.64 -1.20
N GLU A 178 9.61 16.92 -0.24
CA GLU A 178 9.73 18.05 0.70
C GLU A 178 10.97 17.94 1.60
N GLN A 179 11.44 16.72 1.87
CA GLN A 179 12.71 16.49 2.58
C GLN A 179 13.95 16.58 1.67
N GLY A 180 13.77 16.84 0.36
CA GLY A 180 14.86 17.07 -0.58
C GLY A 180 15.24 15.87 -1.46
N ALA A 181 14.55 14.73 -1.35
CA ALA A 181 14.77 13.59 -2.24
C ALA A 181 14.34 13.90 -3.69
N VAL A 182 15.04 13.30 -4.65
CA VAL A 182 14.62 13.23 -6.06
C VAL A 182 13.93 11.89 -6.27
N LEU A 183 12.67 11.93 -6.74
CA LEU A 183 11.87 10.72 -6.97
C LEU A 183 11.31 10.72 -8.39
N LEU A 184 11.68 9.70 -9.16
CA LEU A 184 11.28 9.58 -10.56
C LEU A 184 10.49 8.30 -10.78
N ASN A 185 9.24 8.44 -11.20
CA ASN A 185 8.45 7.35 -11.74
C ASN A 185 8.69 7.22 -13.26
N TYR A 186 8.35 6.06 -13.82
CA TYR A 186 8.62 5.70 -15.23
C TYR A 186 10.10 5.80 -15.60
N VAL A 187 10.98 5.43 -14.64
CA VAL A 187 12.43 5.32 -14.85
C VAL A 187 12.89 3.93 -14.39
N GLU A 188 13.21 3.08 -15.36
CA GLU A 188 13.66 1.71 -15.14
C GLU A 188 15.16 1.64 -14.91
N VAL A 189 15.58 0.99 -13.83
CA VAL A 189 16.99 0.62 -13.65
C VAL A 189 17.29 -0.60 -14.51
N ILE A 190 18.08 -0.40 -15.56
CA ILE A 190 18.42 -1.43 -16.55
C ILE A 190 19.80 -2.07 -16.30
N GLY A 191 20.56 -1.57 -15.33
CA GLY A 191 21.87 -2.12 -14.98
C GLY A 191 22.45 -1.47 -13.73
N LEU A 192 23.45 -2.14 -13.15
CA LEU A 192 24.21 -1.65 -12.01
C LEU A 192 25.65 -1.44 -12.43
N THR A 193 26.29 -0.34 -12.00
CA THR A 193 27.69 -0.07 -12.26
C THR A 193 28.55 -0.52 -11.08
N LYS A 194 29.80 -0.90 -11.37
CA LYS A 194 30.76 -1.38 -10.36
C LYS A 194 32.05 -0.56 -10.42
N SER A 195 32.65 -0.37 -9.27
CA SER A 195 34.03 0.15 -9.15
C SER A 195 35.06 -0.90 -9.61
N ASP A 196 36.32 -0.50 -9.73
CA ASP A 196 37.43 -1.42 -10.02
C ASP A 196 37.57 -2.51 -8.95
N ALA A 197 37.15 -2.25 -7.73
CA ALA A 197 37.13 -3.24 -6.64
C ALA A 197 35.95 -4.21 -6.71
N GLY A 198 35.05 -4.07 -7.70
CA GLY A 198 33.87 -4.94 -7.88
C GLY A 198 32.66 -4.57 -7.03
N THR A 199 32.72 -3.50 -6.25
CA THR A 199 31.58 -2.99 -5.46
C THR A 199 30.65 -2.14 -6.31
N ILE A 200 29.35 -2.22 -6.06
CA ILE A 200 28.34 -1.39 -6.74
C ILE A 200 28.55 0.07 -6.36
N ASN A 201 28.62 0.94 -7.36
CA ASN A 201 28.84 2.37 -7.21
C ASN A 201 27.85 3.22 -8.01
N GLY A 202 26.74 2.65 -8.49
CA GLY A 202 25.72 3.40 -9.22
C GLY A 202 24.80 2.51 -10.04
N VAL A 203 23.99 3.18 -10.85
CA VAL A 203 22.98 2.56 -11.71
C VAL A 203 23.02 3.14 -13.12
N LYS A 204 22.60 2.32 -14.10
CA LYS A 204 22.17 2.76 -15.42
C LYS A 204 20.65 2.67 -15.47
N ALA A 205 19.98 3.78 -15.81
CA ALA A 205 18.52 3.83 -15.82
C ALA A 205 18.00 4.46 -17.12
N ARG A 206 16.76 4.08 -17.50
CA ARG A 206 16.10 4.55 -18.72
C ARG A 206 14.77 5.17 -18.41
N ASN A 207 14.52 6.37 -18.93
CA ASN A 207 13.21 6.99 -18.93
C ASN A 207 12.28 6.23 -19.90
N MET A 208 11.23 5.63 -19.39
CA MET A 208 10.31 4.79 -20.15
C MET A 208 9.36 5.59 -21.06
N GLU A 209 9.29 6.91 -20.88
CA GLU A 209 8.46 7.79 -21.72
C GLU A 209 9.26 8.31 -22.93
N THR A 210 10.55 8.67 -22.76
CA THR A 210 11.37 9.28 -23.81
C THR A 210 12.40 8.32 -24.40
N GLY A 211 12.78 7.27 -23.66
CA GLY A 211 13.87 6.37 -24.02
C GLY A 211 15.26 6.86 -23.61
N ASP A 212 15.36 8.08 -23.04
CA ASP A 212 16.63 8.63 -22.60
C ASP A 212 17.24 7.83 -21.46
N GLU A 213 18.57 7.70 -21.48
CA GLU A 213 19.31 6.97 -20.43
C GLU A 213 20.14 7.92 -19.57
N ILE A 214 20.22 7.59 -18.28
CA ILE A 214 21.10 8.27 -17.33
C ILE A 214 22.02 7.25 -16.65
N HIS A 215 23.21 7.73 -16.28
CA HIS A 215 24.17 7.04 -15.43
C HIS A 215 24.31 7.83 -14.13
N ALA A 216 23.82 7.27 -13.03
CA ALA A 216 23.88 7.90 -11.73
C ALA A 216 24.85 7.13 -10.81
N SER A 217 25.86 7.83 -10.29
CA SER A 217 26.81 7.27 -9.33
C SER A 217 26.28 7.44 -7.91
N ALA A 218 26.56 6.49 -7.02
CA ALA A 218 26.15 6.52 -5.62
C ALA A 218 27.20 5.90 -4.70
N LYS A 219 27.19 6.31 -3.42
CA LYS A 219 27.95 5.63 -2.37
C LYS A 219 27.31 4.30 -2.00
N VAL A 220 25.95 4.25 -2.01
CA VAL A 220 25.16 3.04 -1.72
C VAL A 220 24.00 2.91 -2.68
N VAL A 221 23.73 1.68 -3.14
CA VAL A 221 22.52 1.34 -3.91
C VAL A 221 21.65 0.40 -3.09
N ILE A 222 20.37 0.75 -2.98
CA ILE A 222 19.37 0.05 -2.18
C ILE A 222 18.30 -0.53 -3.10
N ASN A 223 18.11 -1.83 -3.04
CA ASN A 223 17.04 -2.57 -3.72
C ASN A 223 15.84 -2.71 -2.80
N ALA A 224 14.76 -1.98 -3.09
CA ALA A 224 13.48 -2.00 -2.39
C ALA A 224 12.32 -2.42 -3.32
N THR A 225 12.58 -3.31 -4.28
CA THR A 225 11.64 -3.71 -5.34
C THR A 225 10.64 -4.81 -4.90
N GLY A 226 10.56 -5.09 -3.61
CA GLY A 226 9.54 -5.96 -3.01
C GLY A 226 9.54 -7.36 -3.61
N ALA A 227 8.46 -7.76 -4.27
CA ALA A 227 8.32 -9.09 -4.88
C ALA A 227 9.32 -9.35 -6.03
N PHE A 228 9.93 -8.29 -6.57
CA PHE A 228 10.90 -8.35 -7.67
C PHE A 228 12.36 -8.19 -7.21
N SER A 229 12.63 -8.25 -5.90
CA SER A 229 13.96 -8.02 -5.35
C SER A 229 15.01 -9.00 -5.90
N ASP A 230 14.64 -10.23 -6.17
CA ASP A 230 15.55 -11.22 -6.76
C ASP A 230 15.95 -10.87 -8.22
N ASN A 231 15.10 -10.13 -8.96
CA ASN A 231 15.44 -9.69 -10.33
C ASN A 231 16.60 -8.69 -10.30
N VAL A 232 16.57 -7.72 -9.38
CA VAL A 232 17.65 -6.74 -9.23
C VAL A 232 18.92 -7.41 -8.71
N ARG A 233 18.84 -8.36 -7.79
CA ARG A 233 19.99 -9.16 -7.31
C ARG A 233 20.65 -9.94 -8.44
N ARG A 234 19.86 -10.47 -9.39
CA ARG A 234 20.38 -11.18 -10.58
C ARG A 234 21.04 -10.28 -11.62
N LEU A 235 20.81 -8.97 -11.59
CA LEU A 235 21.62 -8.02 -12.39
C LEU A 235 23.08 -7.98 -11.92
N VAL A 236 23.34 -8.31 -10.66
CA VAL A 236 24.68 -8.36 -10.04
C VAL A 236 25.31 -9.73 -10.15
N ASP A 237 24.56 -10.74 -9.76
CA ASP A 237 24.92 -12.16 -9.81
C ASP A 237 23.78 -12.97 -10.44
N PRO A 238 23.92 -13.36 -11.74
CA PRO A 238 22.91 -14.16 -12.42
C PRO A 238 22.55 -15.47 -11.71
N ASN A 239 23.45 -15.99 -10.86
CA ASN A 239 23.26 -17.22 -10.10
C ASN A 239 22.71 -16.97 -8.67
N ALA A 240 22.37 -15.73 -8.32
CA ALA A 240 21.81 -15.42 -7.00
C ALA A 240 20.59 -16.27 -6.68
N SER A 241 20.64 -16.98 -5.56
CA SER A 241 19.53 -17.81 -5.10
C SER A 241 18.31 -16.96 -4.76
N SER A 242 17.12 -17.51 -5.03
CA SER A 242 15.86 -16.82 -4.70
C SER A 242 15.69 -16.69 -3.20
N MET A 243 15.50 -15.45 -2.73
CA MET A 243 15.15 -15.10 -1.36
C MET A 243 13.65 -14.83 -1.18
N ILE A 244 12.96 -14.46 -2.25
CA ILE A 244 11.53 -14.17 -2.23
C ILE A 244 10.72 -15.43 -2.53
N LEU A 245 9.67 -15.64 -1.73
CA LEU A 245 8.60 -16.60 -1.95
C LEU A 245 7.30 -15.82 -2.16
N PRO A 246 6.88 -15.58 -3.41
CA PRO A 246 5.70 -14.81 -3.67
C PRO A 246 4.44 -15.57 -3.27
N SER A 247 3.49 -14.89 -2.62
CA SER A 247 2.17 -15.42 -2.29
C SER A 247 1.09 -14.43 -2.68
N GLN A 248 0.13 -14.89 -3.48
CA GLN A 248 -1.02 -14.08 -3.90
C GLN A 248 -2.08 -14.05 -2.80
N GLY A 249 -2.72 -12.89 -2.67
CA GLY A 249 -3.95 -12.73 -1.91
C GLY A 249 -4.91 -11.84 -2.66
N ILE A 250 -6.18 -12.27 -2.77
CA ILE A 250 -7.21 -11.49 -3.46
C ILE A 250 -8.16 -10.82 -2.50
N HIS A 251 -8.85 -9.80 -3.00
CA HIS A 251 -9.96 -9.13 -2.31
C HIS A 251 -11.11 -8.93 -3.29
N LEU A 252 -12.33 -9.07 -2.78
CA LEU A 252 -13.57 -8.71 -3.48
C LEU A 252 -14.12 -7.41 -2.90
N VAL A 253 -14.65 -6.56 -3.74
CA VAL A 253 -15.31 -5.32 -3.36
C VAL A 253 -16.79 -5.43 -3.68
N LEU A 254 -17.63 -5.25 -2.67
CA LEU A 254 -19.08 -5.32 -2.72
C LEU A 254 -19.68 -3.95 -2.40
N ALA A 255 -20.97 -3.76 -2.67
CA ALA A 255 -21.68 -2.56 -2.24
C ALA A 255 -21.61 -2.39 -0.71
N GLY A 256 -21.60 -1.14 -0.22
CA GLY A 256 -21.53 -0.85 1.21
C GLY A 256 -22.70 -1.38 2.02
N SER A 257 -23.83 -1.70 1.37
CA SER A 257 -24.99 -2.31 2.01
C SER A 257 -24.74 -3.71 2.59
N PHE A 258 -23.75 -4.44 2.10
CA PHE A 258 -23.35 -5.74 2.66
C PHE A 258 -22.75 -5.62 4.06
N LEU A 259 -22.12 -4.48 4.37
CA LEU A 259 -21.59 -4.16 5.70
C LEU A 259 -22.00 -2.74 6.07
N ALA A 260 -23.30 -2.51 6.26
CA ALA A 260 -23.89 -1.20 6.53
C ALA A 260 -23.53 -0.69 7.95
N SER A 261 -22.24 -0.54 8.22
CA SER A 261 -21.67 -0.21 9.53
C SER A 261 -20.30 0.47 9.37
N GLY A 262 -19.90 1.23 10.39
CA GLY A 262 -18.52 1.72 10.53
C GLY A 262 -17.56 0.69 11.12
N SER A 263 -18.00 -0.54 11.39
CA SER A 263 -17.23 -1.60 12.04
C SER A 263 -16.82 -2.67 11.03
N ALA A 264 -15.65 -3.26 11.22
CA ALA A 264 -15.17 -4.40 10.45
C ALA A 264 -15.53 -5.74 11.13
N ILE A 265 -15.66 -6.80 10.34
CA ILE A 265 -15.73 -8.18 10.83
C ILE A 265 -14.34 -8.80 10.68
N MET A 266 -13.89 -9.47 11.72
CA MET A 266 -12.74 -10.38 11.66
C MET A 266 -13.21 -11.81 11.93
N VAL A 267 -13.06 -12.69 10.96
CA VAL A 267 -13.22 -14.13 11.11
C VAL A 267 -11.84 -14.71 11.44
N PRO A 268 -11.59 -15.15 12.68
CA PRO A 268 -10.25 -15.51 13.12
C PRO A 268 -9.74 -16.83 12.54
N SER A 269 -10.64 -17.71 12.15
CA SER A 269 -10.32 -18.98 11.50
C SER A 269 -11.44 -19.39 10.55
N THR A 270 -11.13 -19.41 9.27
CA THR A 270 -11.98 -19.99 8.23
C THR A 270 -11.81 -21.52 8.19
N ARG A 271 -12.58 -22.24 7.37
CA ARG A 271 -12.52 -23.70 7.25
C ARG A 271 -11.11 -24.22 6.90
N ASP A 272 -10.30 -23.41 6.25
CA ASP A 272 -8.90 -23.71 5.89
C ASP A 272 -7.86 -23.10 6.86
N GLY A 273 -8.30 -22.56 8.00
CA GLY A 273 -7.45 -21.99 9.06
C GLY A 273 -6.90 -20.60 8.78
N ARG A 274 -7.39 -19.92 7.75
CA ARG A 274 -7.00 -18.52 7.44
C ARG A 274 -7.85 -17.51 8.22
N VAL A 275 -7.44 -16.26 8.20
CA VAL A 275 -8.22 -15.13 8.68
C VAL A 275 -8.88 -14.44 7.50
N LEU A 276 -10.17 -14.14 7.61
CA LEU A 276 -10.89 -13.34 6.64
C LEU A 276 -11.38 -12.06 7.32
N PHE A 277 -11.33 -10.95 6.56
CA PHE A 277 -11.88 -9.67 6.97
C PHE A 277 -13.01 -9.25 6.04
N ALA A 278 -14.05 -8.62 6.60
CA ALA A 278 -14.99 -7.79 5.86
C ALA A 278 -14.91 -6.37 6.45
N ILE A 279 -14.55 -5.38 5.63
CA ILE A 279 -14.12 -4.06 6.09
C ILE A 279 -14.91 -2.99 5.35
N PRO A 280 -15.49 -1.98 6.05
CA PRO A 280 -16.06 -0.81 5.39
C PRO A 280 -14.93 0.05 4.83
N TRP A 281 -14.93 0.32 3.51
CA TRP A 281 -13.90 1.11 2.85
C TRP A 281 -14.50 1.95 1.72
N HIS A 282 -14.37 3.28 1.79
CA HIS A 282 -14.93 4.22 0.80
C HIS A 282 -16.39 3.94 0.42
N ASN A 283 -17.26 3.74 1.41
CA ASN A 283 -18.68 3.39 1.24
C ASN A 283 -18.94 2.05 0.52
N HIS A 284 -17.93 1.19 0.45
CA HIS A 284 -18.00 -0.17 -0.07
C HIS A 284 -17.63 -1.17 1.03
N THR A 285 -17.84 -2.45 0.76
CA THR A 285 -17.41 -3.55 1.62
C THR A 285 -16.26 -4.28 0.95
N LEU A 286 -15.07 -4.22 1.56
CA LEU A 286 -13.90 -4.97 1.13
C LEU A 286 -13.84 -6.30 1.86
N VAL A 287 -13.79 -7.43 1.13
CA VAL A 287 -13.73 -8.78 1.70
C VAL A 287 -12.45 -9.49 1.23
N GLY A 288 -11.70 -10.06 2.14
CA GLY A 288 -10.43 -10.77 1.85
C GLY A 288 -9.74 -11.24 3.13
N THR A 289 -8.74 -12.08 3.02
CA THR A 289 -7.94 -12.34 1.81
C THR A 289 -7.62 -13.83 1.69
N THR A 290 -7.16 -14.24 0.51
CA THR A 290 -6.59 -15.58 0.28
C THR A 290 -5.07 -15.60 0.53
N ASP A 291 -4.46 -16.77 0.45
CA ASP A 291 -2.99 -16.97 0.56
C ASP A 291 -2.58 -18.14 -0.34
N THR A 292 -2.22 -17.82 -1.59
CA THR A 292 -1.94 -18.78 -2.65
C THR A 292 -0.47 -18.65 -3.06
N PRO A 293 0.37 -19.66 -2.79
CA PRO A 293 1.77 -19.65 -3.23
C PRO A 293 1.88 -19.51 -4.75
N LEU A 294 2.89 -18.77 -5.20
CA LEU A 294 3.23 -18.60 -6.61
C LEU A 294 4.67 -19.00 -6.86
N ASP A 295 4.96 -19.53 -8.04
CA ASP A 295 6.34 -19.82 -8.47
C ASP A 295 7.10 -18.53 -8.79
N ASN A 296 6.43 -17.57 -9.42
CA ASN A 296 6.99 -16.28 -9.83
C ASN A 296 6.04 -15.12 -9.50
N ALA A 297 6.60 -13.96 -9.20
CA ALA A 297 5.84 -12.74 -9.06
C ALA A 297 5.48 -12.17 -10.44
N THR A 298 4.25 -11.68 -10.58
CA THR A 298 3.78 -10.93 -11.75
C THR A 298 3.39 -9.52 -11.32
N LEU A 299 3.56 -8.55 -12.21
CA LEU A 299 3.22 -7.16 -11.92
C LEU A 299 1.69 -6.96 -11.79
N GLU A 300 0.93 -7.67 -12.63
CA GLU A 300 -0.53 -7.69 -12.63
C GLU A 300 -1.05 -9.10 -12.31
N PRO A 301 -1.11 -9.46 -11.02
CA PRO A 301 -1.68 -10.72 -10.60
C PRO A 301 -3.20 -10.71 -10.82
N VAL A 302 -3.72 -11.84 -11.27
CA VAL A 302 -5.15 -12.04 -11.55
C VAL A 302 -5.73 -13.02 -10.53
N ALA A 303 -6.93 -12.72 -10.03
CA ALA A 303 -7.64 -13.61 -9.12
C ALA A 303 -7.99 -14.94 -9.81
N ARG A 304 -7.85 -16.06 -9.06
CA ARG A 304 -8.25 -17.38 -9.53
C ARG A 304 -9.69 -17.67 -9.15
N GLU A 305 -10.37 -18.47 -9.93
CA GLU A 305 -11.78 -18.82 -9.70
C GLU A 305 -12.00 -19.43 -8.29
N GLU A 306 -11.09 -20.30 -7.87
CA GLU A 306 -11.16 -20.96 -6.55
C GLU A 306 -11.01 -19.95 -5.40
N GLU A 307 -10.23 -18.88 -5.60
CA GLU A 307 -10.05 -17.82 -4.61
C GLU A 307 -11.31 -16.97 -4.47
N ILE A 308 -11.96 -16.67 -5.59
CA ILE A 308 -13.22 -15.92 -5.64
C ILE A 308 -14.34 -16.71 -4.94
N ASP A 309 -14.51 -17.97 -5.31
CA ASP A 309 -15.52 -18.85 -4.74
C ASP A 309 -15.30 -19.05 -3.23
N PHE A 310 -14.05 -19.19 -2.79
CA PHE A 310 -13.70 -19.29 -1.37
C PHE A 310 -14.14 -18.05 -0.59
N ILE A 311 -13.85 -16.83 -1.09
CA ILE A 311 -14.22 -15.60 -0.39
C ILE A 311 -15.74 -15.42 -0.35
N LEU A 312 -16.44 -15.65 -1.48
CA LEU A 312 -17.91 -15.55 -1.54
C LEU A 312 -18.60 -16.55 -0.60
N ALA A 313 -18.13 -17.81 -0.59
CA ALA A 313 -18.65 -18.84 0.28
C ALA A 313 -18.45 -18.47 1.77
N THR A 314 -17.24 -18.05 2.13
CA THR A 314 -16.90 -17.68 3.50
C THR A 314 -17.66 -16.43 3.96
N ALA A 315 -17.74 -15.39 3.13
CA ALA A 315 -18.53 -14.19 3.45
C ALA A 315 -20.01 -14.50 3.68
N GLY A 316 -20.58 -15.42 2.88
CA GLY A 316 -21.96 -15.86 3.02
C GLY A 316 -22.26 -16.68 4.29
N GLU A 317 -21.24 -17.10 5.04
CA GLU A 317 -21.40 -17.74 6.35
C GLU A 317 -21.64 -16.71 7.47
N TYR A 318 -21.15 -15.46 7.28
CA TYR A 318 -21.18 -14.42 8.31
C TYR A 318 -22.11 -13.24 7.98
N LEU A 319 -22.33 -12.93 6.71
CA LEU A 319 -23.22 -11.85 6.29
C LEU A 319 -24.67 -12.31 6.20
N ALA A 320 -25.61 -11.47 6.62
CA ALA A 320 -27.04 -11.76 6.55
C ALA A 320 -27.53 -11.98 5.11
N THR A 321 -26.99 -11.18 4.17
CA THR A 321 -27.19 -11.36 2.73
C THR A 321 -25.97 -12.07 2.17
N ARG A 322 -26.16 -13.25 1.60
CA ARG A 322 -25.07 -13.99 0.96
C ARG A 322 -24.67 -13.31 -0.35
N PRO A 323 -23.42 -12.87 -0.50
CA PRO A 323 -22.97 -12.27 -1.75
C PRO A 323 -22.82 -13.31 -2.86
N THR A 324 -23.11 -12.87 -4.09
CA THR A 324 -22.95 -13.63 -5.33
C THR A 324 -21.89 -12.98 -6.22
N ARG A 325 -21.52 -13.60 -7.33
CA ARG A 325 -20.58 -13.02 -8.32
C ARG A 325 -21.10 -11.71 -8.91
N GLU A 326 -22.42 -11.59 -9.09
CA GLU A 326 -23.07 -10.40 -9.65
C GLU A 326 -22.95 -9.18 -8.71
N ASP A 327 -22.81 -9.42 -7.41
CA ASP A 327 -22.65 -8.36 -6.40
C ASP A 327 -21.22 -7.80 -6.36
N VAL A 328 -20.26 -8.45 -7.03
CA VAL A 328 -18.85 -8.03 -7.02
C VAL A 328 -18.67 -6.86 -7.98
N LEU A 329 -18.31 -5.71 -7.40
CA LEU A 329 -18.06 -4.46 -8.14
C LEU A 329 -16.63 -4.41 -8.70
N SER A 330 -15.68 -5.04 -8.00
CA SER A 330 -14.30 -5.17 -8.42
C SER A 330 -13.62 -6.33 -7.69
N VAL A 331 -12.67 -6.98 -8.36
CA VAL A 331 -11.74 -7.95 -7.76
C VAL A 331 -10.31 -7.47 -7.98
N PHE A 332 -9.46 -7.61 -6.96
CA PHE A 332 -8.04 -7.33 -7.15
C PHE A 332 -7.17 -8.34 -6.40
N ALA A 333 -5.99 -8.58 -6.95
CA ALA A 333 -4.97 -9.45 -6.38
C ALA A 333 -3.72 -8.64 -6.03
N GLY A 334 -3.03 -9.05 -4.95
CA GLY A 334 -1.74 -8.50 -4.55
C GLY A 334 -0.76 -9.63 -4.20
N ILE A 335 0.54 -9.40 -4.40
CA ILE A 335 1.58 -10.37 -4.10
C ILE A 335 2.30 -9.98 -2.80
N ARG A 336 2.35 -10.89 -1.83
CA ARG A 336 3.18 -10.75 -0.63
C ARG A 336 4.60 -11.20 -0.94
N PRO A 337 5.61 -10.34 -0.73
CA PRO A 337 7.01 -10.70 -0.88
C PRO A 337 7.51 -11.41 0.40
N LEU A 338 7.10 -12.66 0.62
CA LEU A 338 7.57 -13.41 1.78
C LEU A 338 9.05 -13.77 1.61
N VAL A 339 9.82 -13.71 2.70
CA VAL A 339 11.24 -14.05 2.67
C VAL A 339 11.42 -15.54 3.04
N ARG A 340 12.23 -16.24 2.27
CA ARG A 340 12.56 -17.64 2.51
C ARG A 340 13.32 -17.80 3.84
N ALA A 341 12.74 -18.51 4.79
CA ALA A 341 13.44 -18.85 6.03
C ALA A 341 14.52 -19.92 5.77
N LYS A 342 15.58 -19.94 6.59
CA LYS A 342 16.64 -20.95 6.51
C LYS A 342 16.15 -22.38 6.84
N SER A 343 14.96 -22.54 7.43
CA SER A 343 14.32 -23.84 7.72
C SER A 343 13.08 -24.03 6.86
N LYS A 344 12.79 -25.28 6.47
CA LYS A 344 11.59 -25.67 5.70
C LYS A 344 10.34 -25.38 6.53
N SER A 345 9.59 -24.34 6.18
CA SER A 345 8.30 -24.03 6.79
C SER A 345 7.28 -23.67 5.69
N THR A 346 6.01 -23.93 5.97
CA THR A 346 4.90 -23.54 5.10
C THR A 346 4.82 -22.00 5.00
N THR A 347 4.26 -21.46 3.91
CA THR A 347 4.08 -20.00 3.71
C THR A 347 3.37 -19.31 4.89
N ALA A 348 2.47 -20.01 5.57
CA ALA A 348 1.77 -19.52 6.76
C ALA A 348 2.67 -19.38 8.00
N ALA A 349 3.82 -20.08 8.05
CA ALA A 349 4.77 -20.10 9.17
C ALA A 349 6.04 -19.29 8.88
N LEU A 350 6.21 -18.73 7.67
CA LEU A 350 7.35 -17.88 7.33
C LEU A 350 7.33 -16.59 8.16
N SER A 351 8.53 -16.16 8.59
CA SER A 351 8.67 -14.89 9.29
C SER A 351 8.16 -13.74 8.40
N ARG A 352 7.30 -12.91 8.96
CA ARG A 352 6.84 -11.65 8.36
C ARG A 352 7.61 -10.46 8.90
N ASP A 353 8.75 -10.72 9.50
CA ASP A 353 9.74 -9.72 9.81
C ASP A 353 10.48 -9.31 8.54
N HIS A 354 11.03 -8.12 8.52
CA HIS A 354 11.82 -7.67 7.39
C HIS A 354 13.27 -8.14 7.51
N VAL A 355 13.94 -8.17 6.37
CA VAL A 355 15.37 -8.51 6.27
C VAL A 355 16.05 -7.41 5.48
N VAL A 356 17.09 -6.83 6.06
CA VAL A 356 18.07 -6.00 5.35
C VAL A 356 19.27 -6.89 5.03
N HIS A 357 19.45 -7.19 3.77
CA HIS A 357 20.50 -8.09 3.27
C HIS A 357 21.53 -7.29 2.48
N VAL A 358 22.78 -7.40 2.87
CA VAL A 358 23.91 -6.84 2.12
C VAL A 358 24.65 -7.98 1.46
N ASP A 359 24.78 -7.96 0.15
CA ASP A 359 25.55 -8.93 -0.58
C ASP A 359 27.05 -8.55 -0.71
N GLN A 360 27.86 -9.45 -1.27
CA GLN A 360 29.31 -9.20 -1.43
C GLN A 360 29.64 -8.03 -2.35
N SER A 361 28.73 -7.63 -3.22
CA SER A 361 28.92 -6.49 -4.11
C SER A 361 28.56 -5.15 -3.44
N GLY A 362 28.05 -5.16 -2.21
CA GLY A 362 27.59 -3.98 -1.50
C GLY A 362 26.15 -3.57 -1.82
N LEU A 363 25.40 -4.33 -2.66
CA LEU A 363 23.97 -4.08 -2.85
C LEU A 363 23.21 -4.37 -1.56
N ILE A 364 22.47 -3.39 -1.07
CA ILE A 364 21.55 -3.56 0.06
C ILE A 364 20.16 -3.92 -0.48
N SER A 365 19.58 -5.02 -0.01
CA SER A 365 18.21 -5.42 -0.37
C SER A 365 17.32 -5.46 0.84
N VAL A 366 16.21 -4.69 0.82
CA VAL A 366 15.19 -4.67 1.88
C VAL A 366 14.01 -5.52 1.43
N MET A 367 13.73 -6.59 2.17
CA MET A 367 12.76 -7.61 1.77
C MET A 367 11.84 -7.99 2.92
N GLY A 368 10.63 -8.49 2.60
CA GLY A 368 9.64 -8.91 3.59
C GLY A 368 8.95 -7.74 4.28
N GLY A 369 8.64 -7.91 5.57
CA GLY A 369 7.97 -6.90 6.37
C GLY A 369 6.48 -6.71 6.06
N LYS A 370 5.94 -5.58 6.50
CA LYS A 370 4.53 -5.20 6.34
C LYS A 370 4.39 -3.71 6.07
N TRP A 371 3.28 -3.31 5.48
CA TRP A 371 2.91 -1.90 5.36
C TRP A 371 2.98 -1.16 6.71
N THR A 372 2.43 -1.74 7.77
CA THR A 372 2.42 -1.14 9.12
C THR A 372 3.82 -0.77 9.61
N THR A 373 4.85 -1.55 9.25
CA THR A 373 6.22 -1.39 9.74
C THR A 373 7.18 -0.73 8.74
N TYR A 374 6.67 -0.14 7.65
CA TYR A 374 7.49 0.44 6.59
C TYR A 374 8.53 1.45 7.11
N ARG A 375 8.15 2.25 8.11
CA ARG A 375 9.02 3.26 8.72
C ARG A 375 10.21 2.62 9.44
N HIS A 376 9.95 1.59 10.26
CA HIS A 376 10.99 0.86 10.97
C HIS A 376 11.92 0.12 10.00
N MET A 377 11.36 -0.49 8.94
CA MET A 377 12.15 -1.09 7.86
C MET A 377 13.09 -0.06 7.20
N ALA A 378 12.59 1.16 7.00
CA ALA A 378 13.36 2.25 6.43
C ALA A 378 14.50 2.70 7.36
N GLU A 379 14.20 2.87 8.66
CA GLU A 379 15.18 3.22 9.69
C GLU A 379 16.34 2.22 9.72
N ASP A 380 16.05 0.92 9.82
CA ASP A 380 17.06 -0.14 9.84
C ASP A 380 17.90 -0.16 8.55
N CYS A 381 17.24 0.06 7.39
CA CYS A 381 17.92 0.11 6.11
C CYS A 381 18.89 1.30 6.01
N VAL A 382 18.44 2.50 6.39
CA VAL A 382 19.24 3.72 6.30
C VAL A 382 20.40 3.68 7.30
N ASP A 383 20.19 3.14 8.50
CA ASP A 383 21.26 2.95 9.48
C ASP A 383 22.38 2.05 8.89
N GLN A 384 22.00 0.95 8.25
CA GLN A 384 22.95 0.05 7.61
C GLN A 384 23.60 0.67 6.38
N ALA A 385 22.84 1.40 5.56
CA ALA A 385 23.35 2.10 4.38
C ALA A 385 24.35 3.19 4.76
N ALA A 386 24.11 3.92 5.86
CA ALA A 386 25.04 4.94 6.33
C ALA A 386 26.39 4.34 6.75
N VAL A 387 26.39 3.15 7.37
CA VAL A 387 27.65 2.44 7.70
C VAL A 387 28.35 1.97 6.44
N MET A 388 27.63 1.34 5.50
CA MET A 388 28.22 0.78 4.27
C MET A 388 28.79 1.86 3.33
N GLY A 389 28.12 3.02 3.25
CA GLY A 389 28.53 4.15 2.42
C GLY A 389 29.52 5.08 3.10
N GLU A 390 30.01 4.73 4.30
CA GLU A 390 30.92 5.59 5.11
C GLU A 390 30.35 7.01 5.29
N LEU A 391 28.99 7.10 5.42
CA LEU A 391 28.31 8.37 5.61
C LEU A 391 28.35 8.81 7.07
N GLN A 392 28.30 10.11 7.31
CA GLN A 392 28.13 10.62 8.66
C GLN A 392 26.81 10.08 9.25
N GLN A 393 26.90 9.33 10.34
CA GLN A 393 25.72 8.82 11.02
C GLN A 393 24.88 9.97 11.59
N ARG A 394 23.57 9.93 11.32
CA ARG A 394 22.59 10.92 11.77
C ARG A 394 21.36 10.20 12.33
N PRO A 395 20.76 10.70 13.42
CA PRO A 395 19.62 10.03 14.05
C PRO A 395 18.39 10.06 13.15
N CYS A 396 17.59 8.98 13.21
CA CYS A 396 16.29 8.92 12.59
C CYS A 396 15.29 9.88 13.27
N ILE A 397 14.59 10.69 12.47
CA ILE A 397 13.58 11.64 12.95
C ILE A 397 12.16 11.26 12.51
N THR A 398 11.99 10.22 11.71
CA THR A 398 10.70 9.81 11.12
C THR A 398 9.64 9.37 12.14
N PRO A 399 9.94 8.95 13.38
CA PRO A 399 8.90 8.72 14.38
C PRO A 399 8.02 9.94 14.67
N GLY A 400 8.55 11.15 14.53
CA GLY A 400 7.81 12.40 14.73
C GLY A 400 7.63 13.24 13.48
N LEU A 401 7.93 12.70 12.30
CA LEU A 401 7.83 13.43 11.03
C LEU A 401 6.40 13.33 10.48
N PRO A 402 5.65 14.45 10.43
CA PRO A 402 4.32 14.46 9.83
C PRO A 402 4.39 14.11 8.34
N ILE A 403 3.46 13.30 7.87
CA ILE A 403 3.27 13.02 6.43
C ILE A 403 2.58 14.22 5.77
N HIS A 404 2.95 14.53 4.55
CA HIS A 404 2.35 15.58 3.73
C HIS A 404 0.82 15.57 3.84
N GLY A 405 0.21 16.74 3.96
CA GLY A 405 -1.23 16.88 4.14
C GLY A 405 -1.74 16.75 5.58
N SER A 406 -0.91 16.30 6.54
CA SER A 406 -1.33 16.06 7.93
C SER A 406 -1.83 17.29 8.68
N ALA A 407 -1.44 18.50 8.27
CA ALA A 407 -1.89 19.77 8.84
C ALA A 407 -3.34 20.13 8.47
N GLY A 408 -4.03 19.34 7.66
CA GLY A 408 -5.45 19.53 7.34
C GLY A 408 -6.35 19.23 8.54
N ASP A 409 -7.57 19.83 8.54
CA ASP A 409 -8.57 19.53 9.57
C ASP A 409 -9.14 18.11 9.38
N PRO A 410 -8.84 17.16 10.28
CA PRO A 410 -9.31 15.78 10.18
C PRO A 410 -10.83 15.65 10.42
N GLN A 411 -11.49 16.69 10.94
CA GLN A 411 -12.93 16.69 11.19
C GLN A 411 -13.75 17.11 9.97
N THR A 412 -13.12 17.66 8.94
CA THR A 412 -13.81 18.02 7.70
C THR A 412 -14.19 16.76 6.92
N ARG A 413 -15.41 16.26 7.12
CA ARG A 413 -16.00 15.18 6.33
C ARG A 413 -16.36 15.67 4.92
N SER A 414 -15.42 15.65 4.01
CA SER A 414 -15.64 15.94 2.59
C SER A 414 -15.04 14.81 1.74
N THR A 415 -15.45 14.72 0.48
CA THR A 415 -14.83 13.80 -0.49
C THR A 415 -13.31 14.03 -0.63
N LEU A 416 -12.85 15.27 -0.33
CA LEU A 416 -11.44 15.66 -0.40
C LEU A 416 -10.68 15.52 0.93
N SER A 417 -11.27 14.94 1.99
CA SER A 417 -10.62 14.85 3.31
C SER A 417 -9.29 14.11 3.29
N LEU A 418 -9.16 13.11 2.40
CA LEU A 418 -7.92 12.34 2.25
C LEU A 418 -6.73 13.14 1.70
N TYR A 419 -6.98 14.29 1.09
CA TYR A 419 -5.93 15.20 0.61
C TYR A 419 -5.37 16.09 1.73
N GLY A 420 -5.99 16.08 2.92
CA GLY A 420 -5.54 16.88 4.05
C GLY A 420 -5.48 18.37 3.71
N SER A 421 -4.32 19.00 3.93
CA SER A 421 -4.13 20.43 3.63
C SER A 421 -4.28 20.81 2.15
N ASP A 422 -4.06 19.86 1.23
CA ASP A 422 -4.19 20.13 -0.20
C ASP A 422 -5.64 20.25 -0.68
N ALA A 423 -6.60 19.78 0.13
CA ALA A 423 -8.03 19.95 -0.16
C ALA A 423 -8.42 21.41 -0.46
N ALA A 424 -7.76 22.37 0.18
CA ALA A 424 -8.00 23.80 -0.06
C ALA A 424 -7.58 24.23 -1.47
N LYS A 425 -6.45 23.70 -1.96
CA LYS A 425 -5.93 23.98 -3.31
C LYS A 425 -6.80 23.33 -4.38
N ILE A 426 -7.29 22.11 -4.15
CA ILE A 426 -8.23 21.42 -5.05
C ILE A 426 -9.56 22.22 -5.13
N ARG A 427 -10.07 22.72 -4.00
CA ARG A 427 -11.25 23.60 -3.99
C ARG A 427 -11.00 24.92 -4.73
N GLN A 428 -9.74 25.41 -4.74
CA GLN A 428 -9.40 26.58 -5.54
C GLN A 428 -9.51 26.29 -7.04
N LEU A 429 -9.01 25.14 -7.52
CA LEU A 429 -9.20 24.73 -8.92
C LEU A 429 -10.67 24.71 -9.33
N ILE A 430 -11.56 24.25 -8.44
CA ILE A 430 -13.01 24.24 -8.70
C ILE A 430 -13.60 25.65 -8.75
N ARG A 431 -13.08 26.59 -7.94
CA ARG A 431 -13.52 28.00 -8.01
C ARG A 431 -13.08 28.69 -9.29
N ASP A 432 -11.88 28.33 -9.79
CA ASP A 432 -11.32 28.90 -11.01
C ASP A 432 -11.99 28.33 -12.26
N ASP A 433 -12.38 27.06 -12.23
CA ASP A 433 -13.20 26.38 -13.25
C ASP A 433 -14.26 25.48 -12.60
N THR A 434 -15.51 25.95 -12.61
CA THR A 434 -16.64 25.25 -11.98
C THR A 434 -16.93 23.87 -12.56
N LYS A 435 -16.54 23.59 -13.82
CA LYS A 435 -16.67 22.27 -14.44
C LYS A 435 -15.81 21.22 -13.74
N LEU A 436 -14.72 21.62 -13.12
CA LEU A 436 -13.87 20.72 -12.34
C LEU A 436 -14.55 20.22 -11.07
N GLY A 437 -15.64 20.86 -10.61
CA GLY A 437 -16.47 20.40 -9.51
C GLY A 437 -17.46 19.29 -9.87
N GLU A 438 -17.58 18.90 -11.14
CA GLU A 438 -18.45 17.82 -11.58
C GLU A 438 -17.89 16.45 -11.15
N LEU A 439 -18.81 15.54 -10.73
CA LEU A 439 -18.45 14.16 -10.48
C LEU A 439 -18.03 13.47 -11.80
N LEU A 440 -17.01 12.61 -11.72
CA LEU A 440 -16.63 11.74 -12.84
C LEU A 440 -17.71 10.69 -13.12
N HIS A 441 -18.37 10.16 -12.06
CA HIS A 441 -19.43 9.16 -12.16
C HIS A 441 -20.37 9.22 -10.95
N PRO A 442 -21.71 9.03 -11.12
CA PRO A 442 -22.64 9.08 -10.00
C PRO A 442 -22.40 8.06 -8.87
N MET A 443 -21.82 6.90 -9.21
CA MET A 443 -21.50 5.84 -8.24
C MET A 443 -20.11 5.99 -7.58
N LEU A 444 -19.33 7.00 -7.97
CA LEU A 444 -17.98 7.22 -7.44
C LEU A 444 -17.85 8.64 -6.90
N PRO A 445 -17.20 8.87 -5.75
CA PRO A 445 -17.18 10.19 -5.11
C PRO A 445 -16.12 11.15 -5.69
N TYR A 446 -15.58 10.85 -6.88
CA TYR A 446 -14.42 11.57 -7.42
C TYR A 446 -14.82 12.69 -8.37
N LEU A 447 -14.10 13.82 -8.25
CA LEU A 447 -14.30 15.02 -9.04
C LEU A 447 -13.29 15.12 -10.19
N ARG A 448 -13.63 15.85 -11.24
CA ARG A 448 -12.70 16.17 -12.34
C ARG A 448 -11.45 16.91 -11.84
N ALA A 449 -11.59 17.77 -10.82
CA ALA A 449 -10.49 18.48 -10.19
C ALA A 449 -9.40 17.55 -9.63
N GLU A 450 -9.78 16.35 -9.15
CA GLU A 450 -8.83 15.39 -8.60
C GLU A 450 -7.92 14.80 -9.70
N VAL A 451 -8.42 14.69 -10.94
CA VAL A 451 -7.61 14.26 -12.11
C VAL A 451 -6.57 15.34 -12.44
N VAL A 452 -7.00 16.59 -12.54
CA VAL A 452 -6.09 17.74 -12.78
C VAL A 452 -5.05 17.83 -11.68
N TRP A 453 -5.47 17.70 -10.42
CA TRP A 453 -4.56 17.71 -9.26
C TRP A 453 -3.53 16.59 -9.34
N ALA A 454 -3.96 15.37 -9.66
CA ALA A 454 -3.10 14.20 -9.77
C ALA A 454 -1.98 14.39 -10.82
N VAL A 455 -2.30 14.99 -11.96
CA VAL A 455 -1.33 15.26 -13.01
C VAL A 455 -0.36 16.37 -12.59
N ARG A 456 -0.88 17.51 -12.12
CA ARG A 456 -0.07 18.70 -11.81
C ARG A 456 0.79 18.55 -10.56
N ASN A 457 0.34 17.78 -9.54
CA ASN A 457 0.97 17.79 -8.22
C ASN A 457 1.42 16.41 -7.71
N GLU A 458 0.89 15.31 -8.28
CA GLU A 458 1.12 13.96 -7.77
C GLU A 458 1.80 13.03 -8.79
N LEU A 459 2.42 13.58 -9.83
CA LEU A 459 3.20 12.85 -10.85
C LEU A 459 2.40 11.76 -11.60
N ALA A 460 1.07 11.90 -11.71
CA ALA A 460 0.27 10.97 -12.51
C ALA A 460 0.54 11.18 -14.01
N ARG A 461 0.84 10.09 -14.73
CA ARG A 461 1.24 10.09 -16.14
C ARG A 461 0.31 9.29 -17.03
N THR A 462 -0.55 8.43 -16.46
CA THR A 462 -1.43 7.53 -17.23
C THR A 462 -2.85 7.53 -16.66
N VAL A 463 -3.80 7.01 -17.46
CA VAL A 463 -5.19 6.80 -17.00
C VAL A 463 -5.22 5.85 -15.81
N GLU A 464 -4.37 4.83 -15.81
CA GLU A 464 -4.24 3.87 -14.73
C GLU A 464 -3.77 4.54 -13.43
N ASP A 465 -2.78 5.43 -13.49
CA ASP A 465 -2.27 6.11 -12.29
C ASP A 465 -3.39 6.83 -11.55
N VAL A 466 -4.24 7.52 -12.31
CA VAL A 466 -5.38 8.25 -11.76
C VAL A 466 -6.43 7.28 -11.22
N LEU A 467 -6.91 6.35 -12.03
CA LEU A 467 -8.06 5.52 -11.70
C LEU A 467 -7.75 4.40 -10.71
N ALA A 468 -6.51 3.92 -10.66
CA ALA A 468 -6.11 2.87 -9.74
C ALA A 468 -5.49 3.39 -8.44
N ARG A 469 -4.70 4.50 -8.46
CA ARG A 469 -3.86 4.91 -7.33
C ARG A 469 -4.14 6.31 -6.79
N ARG A 470 -4.62 7.25 -7.62
CA ARG A 470 -4.97 8.61 -7.11
C ARG A 470 -6.41 8.66 -6.61
N THR A 471 -7.36 8.01 -7.33
CA THR A 471 -8.79 8.01 -6.98
C THR A 471 -9.31 6.68 -6.43
N ARG A 472 -8.68 5.55 -6.68
CA ARG A 472 -9.13 4.19 -6.33
C ARG A 472 -10.37 3.71 -7.07
N ALA A 473 -10.84 4.42 -8.10
CA ALA A 473 -12.05 4.11 -8.86
C ALA A 473 -12.06 2.65 -9.38
N LEU A 474 -10.92 2.19 -9.94
CA LEU A 474 -10.76 0.83 -10.45
C LEU A 474 -10.97 -0.24 -9.37
N PHE A 475 -10.47 0.03 -8.16
CA PHE A 475 -10.58 -0.90 -7.03
C PHE A 475 -11.97 -0.89 -6.39
N LEU A 476 -12.68 0.23 -6.44
CA LEU A 476 -14.02 0.34 -5.84
C LEU A 476 -15.11 -0.19 -6.76
N ASN A 477 -15.05 0.18 -8.04
CA ASN A 477 -16.04 -0.24 -9.04
C ASN A 477 -15.40 -0.23 -10.43
N ALA A 478 -14.96 -1.39 -10.87
CA ALA A 478 -14.23 -1.53 -12.13
C ALA A 478 -15.10 -1.14 -13.36
N ARG A 479 -16.40 -1.48 -13.36
CA ARG A 479 -17.32 -1.09 -14.46
C ARG A 479 -17.48 0.43 -14.55
N ALA A 480 -17.71 1.09 -13.43
CA ALA A 480 -17.79 2.55 -13.38
C ALA A 480 -16.46 3.21 -13.77
N SER A 481 -15.34 2.61 -13.39
CA SER A 481 -13.99 3.08 -13.74
C SER A 481 -13.74 3.02 -15.25
N VAL A 482 -14.13 1.93 -15.92
CA VAL A 482 -14.05 1.82 -17.38
C VAL A 482 -14.94 2.89 -18.05
N ALA A 483 -16.14 3.13 -17.51
CA ALA A 483 -17.07 4.13 -18.08
C ALA A 483 -16.50 5.56 -18.03
N ILE A 484 -15.71 5.92 -17.01
CA ILE A 484 -15.12 7.26 -16.89
C ILE A 484 -13.73 7.39 -17.52
N ALA A 485 -13.09 6.29 -17.88
CA ALA A 485 -11.74 6.30 -18.43
C ALA A 485 -11.56 7.24 -19.65
N PRO A 486 -12.52 7.35 -20.59
CA PRO A 486 -12.41 8.32 -21.69
C PRO A 486 -12.31 9.76 -21.22
N VAL A 487 -13.15 10.17 -20.26
CA VAL A 487 -13.14 11.53 -19.67
C VAL A 487 -11.83 11.80 -18.95
N VAL A 488 -11.33 10.83 -18.18
CA VAL A 488 -10.04 10.94 -17.49
C VAL A 488 -8.90 11.05 -18.50
N ALA A 489 -8.92 10.25 -19.56
CA ALA A 489 -7.93 10.32 -20.64
C ALA A 489 -7.92 11.70 -21.33
N ASP A 490 -9.09 12.31 -21.56
CA ASP A 490 -9.21 13.64 -22.17
C ASP A 490 -8.62 14.72 -21.25
N ILE A 491 -8.88 14.66 -19.93
CA ILE A 491 -8.31 15.59 -18.97
C ILE A 491 -6.78 15.46 -18.91
N ILE A 492 -6.26 14.25 -18.82
CA ILE A 492 -4.80 14.01 -18.80
C ILE A 492 -4.16 14.48 -20.10
N ALA A 493 -4.79 14.20 -21.25
CA ALA A 493 -4.31 14.63 -22.57
C ALA A 493 -4.21 16.15 -22.67
N ALA A 494 -5.18 16.89 -22.12
CA ALA A 494 -5.14 18.34 -22.06
C ALA A 494 -4.00 18.85 -21.15
N GLU A 495 -3.80 18.26 -19.98
CA GLU A 495 -2.77 18.64 -19.01
C GLU A 495 -1.34 18.32 -19.48
N LEU A 496 -1.14 17.19 -20.18
CA LEU A 496 0.15 16.71 -20.65
C LEU A 496 0.41 16.98 -22.14
N HIS A 497 -0.50 17.70 -22.81
CA HIS A 497 -0.41 18.02 -24.24
C HIS A 497 -0.25 16.78 -25.13
N TRP A 498 -0.98 15.70 -24.82
CA TRP A 498 -0.91 14.47 -25.59
C TRP A 498 -1.54 14.63 -26.98
N GLN A 499 -0.94 13.99 -27.96
CA GLN A 499 -1.59 13.74 -29.25
C GLN A 499 -2.67 12.67 -29.08
N GLN A 500 -3.66 12.67 -29.99
CA GLN A 500 -4.77 11.72 -29.96
C GLN A 500 -4.31 10.25 -29.90
N SER A 501 -3.28 9.90 -30.66
CA SER A 501 -2.71 8.54 -30.66
C SER A 501 -2.16 8.09 -29.31
N VAL A 502 -1.55 9.01 -28.55
CA VAL A 502 -1.04 8.74 -27.20
C VAL A 502 -2.20 8.56 -26.23
N ARG A 503 -3.19 9.45 -26.30
CA ARG A 503 -4.42 9.37 -25.50
C ARG A 503 -5.12 8.01 -25.72
N ASP A 504 -5.31 7.61 -26.97
CA ASP A 504 -6.01 6.36 -27.32
C ASP A 504 -5.21 5.12 -26.88
N LYS A 505 -3.88 5.16 -26.98
CA LYS A 505 -3.00 4.11 -26.43
C LYS A 505 -3.17 3.93 -24.91
N HIS A 506 -3.16 5.02 -24.15
CA HIS A 506 -3.33 4.96 -22.68
C HIS A 506 -4.73 4.49 -22.30
N LEU A 507 -5.77 4.90 -23.04
CA LEU A 507 -7.12 4.42 -22.81
C LEU A 507 -7.26 2.92 -23.09
N SER A 508 -6.71 2.43 -24.22
CA SER A 508 -6.71 1.00 -24.54
C SER A 508 -5.97 0.19 -23.47
N SER A 509 -4.75 0.61 -23.10
CA SER A 509 -3.96 -0.07 -22.06
C SER A 509 -4.68 -0.15 -20.72
N PHE A 510 -5.42 0.92 -20.35
CA PHE A 510 -6.22 0.91 -19.13
C PHE A 510 -7.40 -0.07 -19.22
N ASN A 511 -8.10 -0.11 -20.35
CA ASN A 511 -9.23 -1.03 -20.55
C ASN A 511 -8.77 -2.50 -20.50
N ASP A 512 -7.63 -2.82 -21.11
CA ASP A 512 -7.03 -4.15 -21.06
C ASP A 512 -6.68 -4.56 -19.62
N LEU A 513 -6.12 -3.62 -18.85
CA LEU A 513 -5.83 -3.84 -17.42
C LEU A 513 -7.12 -4.03 -16.62
N ALA A 514 -8.12 -3.17 -16.83
CA ALA A 514 -9.37 -3.16 -16.08
C ALA A 514 -10.18 -4.46 -16.25
N ALA A 515 -10.00 -5.18 -17.36
CA ALA A 515 -10.62 -6.48 -17.58
C ALA A 515 -10.26 -7.49 -16.48
N ASN A 516 -9.06 -7.41 -15.89
CA ASN A 516 -8.62 -8.26 -14.78
C ASN A 516 -9.33 -7.96 -13.44
N TYR A 517 -10.05 -6.85 -13.35
CA TYR A 517 -10.78 -6.41 -12.15
C TYR A 517 -12.29 -6.66 -12.24
N LEU A 518 -12.76 -7.13 -13.39
CA LEU A 518 -14.15 -7.49 -13.66
C LEU A 518 -14.34 -9.00 -13.49
N LEU A 519 -15.43 -9.40 -12.85
CA LEU A 519 -15.89 -10.79 -12.92
C LEU A 519 -16.82 -10.93 -14.13
N SER A 520 -16.57 -11.95 -14.92
CA SER A 520 -17.41 -12.38 -16.05
C SER A 520 -18.67 -13.11 -15.57
#